data_ce60f548f82df811f33a07e44e03618c
#
_entry.id   ce60f548f82df811f33a07e44e03618c
#
_cell.length_a   1.000
_cell.length_b   1.000
_cell.length_c   1.000
_cell.angle_alpha   90.00
_cell.angle_beta   90.00
_cell.angle_gamma   90.00
#
_symmetry.space_group_name_H-M   'P 1'
#
loop_
_entity.id
_entity.type
_entity.pdbx_description
1 polymer ?
#
loop_
_entity_poly.entity_id
_entity_poly.type
_entity_poly.pdbx_seq_one_letter_code
_entity_poly.pdbx_strand_id
1 'polypeptide(L)'
;NEAEADFRFLDQFPCRKYLVKGNHDYWWSTATKMKNFFTEKGFTTLDILHNNCALYGEYALCGTRGWFLEEEQKPHDAKVLSREVGRLESSLKAAEGRPILCFLHYPPLYQGYECPEILRVLSAYPVERCCYGHLHGYAIKRRLEGVRNGTDFALISADHLGFVPKKICE
;
A
#
# COMPACT_ATOMS: atom_id res chain seq x y z
N ASN A 1 -13.96 7.52 -18.10
CA ASN A 1 -13.55 6.77 -16.92
C ASN A 1 -14.11 7.48 -15.69
N GLU A 2 -14.90 6.80 -14.88
CA GLU A 2 -15.57 7.39 -13.70
C GLU A 2 -14.55 8.02 -12.72
N ALA A 3 -13.38 7.41 -12.58
CA ALA A 3 -12.32 7.92 -11.70
C ALA A 3 -11.53 9.14 -12.27
N GLU A 4 -11.77 9.57 -13.51
CA GLU A 4 -11.01 10.68 -14.09
C GLU A 4 -11.25 12.00 -13.35
N ALA A 5 -12.48 12.25 -12.91
CA ALA A 5 -12.83 13.46 -12.17
C ALA A 5 -12.08 13.52 -10.82
N ASP A 6 -11.99 12.39 -10.12
CA ASP A 6 -11.28 12.29 -8.84
C ASP A 6 -9.77 12.50 -9.02
N PHE A 7 -9.17 11.93 -10.07
CA PHE A 7 -7.76 12.15 -10.38
C PHE A 7 -7.48 13.60 -10.76
N ARG A 8 -8.37 14.22 -11.54
CA ARG A 8 -8.25 15.65 -11.89
C ARG A 8 -8.33 16.53 -10.66
N PHE A 9 -9.21 16.21 -9.71
CA PHE A 9 -9.29 16.88 -8.43
C PHE A 9 -7.99 16.71 -7.63
N LEU A 10 -7.48 15.49 -7.52
CA LEU A 10 -6.23 15.21 -6.81
C LEU A 10 -5.03 15.91 -7.46
N ASP A 11 -4.96 15.96 -8.80
CA ASP A 11 -3.83 16.54 -9.52
C ASP A 11 -3.73 18.08 -9.37
N GLN A 12 -4.80 18.76 -8.95
CA GLN A 12 -4.78 20.19 -8.66
C GLN A 12 -3.84 20.57 -7.49
N PHE A 13 -3.58 19.64 -6.58
CA PHE A 13 -2.66 19.90 -5.48
C PHE A 13 -1.22 19.68 -5.93
N PRO A 14 -0.28 20.61 -5.64
CA PRO A 14 1.07 20.57 -6.21
C PRO A 14 1.98 19.48 -5.62
N CYS A 15 1.61 18.87 -4.48
CA CYS A 15 2.38 17.78 -3.89
C CYS A 15 2.30 16.51 -4.72
N ARG A 16 3.36 15.71 -4.77
CA ARG A 16 3.35 14.38 -5.38
C ARG A 16 2.45 13.42 -4.59
N LYS A 17 1.63 12.64 -5.28
CA LYS A 17 0.76 11.63 -4.70
C LYS A 17 1.10 10.25 -5.26
N TYR A 18 1.26 9.29 -4.37
CA TYR A 18 1.49 7.89 -4.73
C TYR A 18 0.27 7.06 -4.34
N LEU A 19 -0.25 6.33 -5.31
CA LEU A 19 -1.45 5.52 -5.15
C LEU A 19 -1.10 4.05 -5.02
N VAL A 20 -1.74 3.38 -4.08
CA VAL A 20 -1.70 1.91 -3.92
C VAL A 20 -3.06 1.36 -4.33
N LYS A 21 -3.06 0.30 -5.15
CA LYS A 21 -4.31 -0.33 -5.59
C LYS A 21 -5.04 -1.00 -4.45
N GLY A 22 -6.33 -0.69 -4.28
CA GLY A 22 -7.25 -1.40 -3.40
C GLY A 22 -8.01 -2.54 -4.10
N ASN A 23 -8.87 -3.22 -3.35
CA ASN A 23 -9.72 -4.29 -3.87
C ASN A 23 -10.95 -3.77 -4.63
N HIS A 24 -11.39 -2.54 -4.36
CA HIS A 24 -12.52 -1.89 -5.03
C HIS A 24 -12.10 -1.01 -6.22
N ASP A 25 -10.80 -0.93 -6.55
CA ASP A 25 -10.31 -0.16 -7.69
C ASP A 25 -10.49 -0.92 -9.00
N TYR A 26 -11.74 -1.16 -9.39
CA TYR A 26 -12.12 -1.94 -10.59
C TYR A 26 -11.70 -1.26 -11.89
N TRP A 27 -11.56 0.09 -11.89
CA TRP A 27 -11.07 0.90 -13.00
C TRP A 27 -9.55 0.72 -13.25
N TRP A 28 -8.81 0.20 -12.28
CA TRP A 28 -7.37 -0.03 -12.36
C TRP A 28 -7.08 -1.40 -12.98
N SER A 29 -6.54 -1.43 -14.19
CA SER A 29 -6.19 -2.68 -14.87
C SER A 29 -4.73 -3.10 -14.59
N THR A 30 -3.75 -2.53 -15.30
CA THR A 30 -2.31 -2.77 -15.09
C THR A 30 -1.59 -1.48 -14.72
N ALA A 31 -0.42 -1.60 -14.06
CA ALA A 31 0.41 -0.45 -13.73
C ALA A 31 0.77 0.39 -14.97
N THR A 32 1.15 -0.27 -16.07
CA THR A 32 1.48 0.40 -17.34
C THR A 32 0.29 1.19 -17.91
N LYS A 33 -0.90 0.58 -17.94
CA LYS A 33 -2.10 1.27 -18.42
C LYS A 33 -2.47 2.46 -17.56
N MET A 34 -2.28 2.37 -16.25
CA MET A 34 -2.54 3.49 -15.33
C MET A 34 -1.55 4.65 -15.58
N LYS A 35 -0.26 4.34 -15.72
CA LYS A 35 0.76 5.36 -16.01
C LYS A 35 0.50 6.04 -17.36
N ASN A 36 0.16 5.27 -18.39
CA ASN A 36 -0.23 5.82 -19.70
C ASN A 36 -1.46 6.73 -19.58
N PHE A 37 -2.48 6.30 -18.84
CA PHE A 37 -3.67 7.11 -18.60
C PHE A 37 -3.32 8.45 -17.92
N PHE A 38 -2.46 8.46 -16.89
CA PHE A 38 -2.03 9.69 -16.26
C PHE A 38 -1.29 10.61 -17.23
N THR A 39 -0.41 10.04 -18.05
CA THR A 39 0.31 10.80 -19.09
C THR A 39 -0.64 11.38 -20.16
N GLU A 40 -1.57 10.58 -20.69
CA GLU A 40 -2.55 10.99 -21.69
C GLU A 40 -3.49 12.10 -21.19
N LYS A 41 -3.83 12.06 -19.89
CA LYS A 41 -4.69 13.08 -19.25
C LYS A 41 -3.93 14.30 -18.72
N GLY A 42 -2.60 14.29 -18.83
CA GLY A 42 -1.75 15.37 -18.35
C GLY A 42 -1.67 15.48 -16.82
N PHE A 43 -1.92 14.39 -16.09
CA PHE A 43 -1.75 14.35 -14.64
C PHE A 43 -0.26 14.25 -14.29
N THR A 44 0.27 15.28 -13.65
CA THR A 44 1.72 15.43 -13.42
C THR A 44 2.14 15.13 -11.99
N THR A 45 1.20 15.12 -11.05
CA THR A 45 1.47 14.91 -9.62
C THR A 45 1.12 13.51 -9.13
N LEU A 46 0.48 12.68 -9.96
CA LEU A 46 0.03 11.34 -9.62
C LEU A 46 1.03 10.27 -10.08
N ASP A 47 1.31 9.31 -9.24
CA ASP A 47 2.08 8.11 -9.57
C ASP A 47 1.55 6.92 -8.75
N ILE A 48 2.08 5.73 -8.99
CA ILE A 48 1.63 4.50 -8.34
C ILE A 48 2.77 3.75 -7.67
N LEU A 49 2.47 3.16 -6.51
CA LEU A 49 3.29 2.12 -5.88
C LEU A 49 2.70 0.75 -6.20
N HIS A 50 3.53 -0.13 -6.77
CA HIS A 50 3.09 -1.46 -7.18
C HIS A 50 4.16 -2.54 -6.99
N ASN A 51 5.38 -2.34 -7.51
CA ASN A 51 6.56 -3.16 -7.34
C ASN A 51 7.83 -2.31 -7.49
N ASN A 52 7.70 -1.04 -7.25
CA ASN A 52 8.70 0.01 -7.34
C ASN A 52 8.83 0.73 -6.00
N CYS A 53 9.79 1.61 -5.86
CA CYS A 53 9.83 2.59 -4.79
C CYS A 53 9.85 4.02 -5.34
N ALA A 54 9.54 4.97 -4.47
CA ALA A 54 9.72 6.40 -4.69
C ALA A 54 10.56 6.97 -3.54
N LEU A 55 11.30 8.03 -3.78
CA LEU A 55 12.14 8.65 -2.76
C LEU A 55 11.45 9.86 -2.15
N TYR A 56 11.54 9.99 -0.83
CA TYR A 56 11.09 11.16 -0.07
C TYR A 56 12.09 11.47 1.03
N GLY A 57 12.90 12.51 0.83
CA GLY A 57 14.02 12.79 1.72
C GLY A 57 14.98 11.61 1.83
N GLU A 58 15.24 11.15 3.03
CA GLU A 58 16.06 9.95 3.29
C GLU A 58 15.28 8.64 3.13
N TYR A 59 13.94 8.70 3.13
CA TYR A 59 13.05 7.54 3.07
C TYR A 59 12.84 7.03 1.66
N ALA A 60 12.64 5.71 1.55
CA ALA A 60 12.05 5.06 0.40
C ALA A 60 10.57 4.76 0.70
N LEU A 61 9.67 5.27 -0.14
CA LEU A 61 8.25 4.93 -0.13
C LEU A 61 8.05 3.66 -0.94
N CYS A 62 7.73 2.57 -0.28
CA CYS A 62 7.52 1.26 -0.88
C CYS A 62 6.10 0.78 -0.65
N GLY A 63 5.64 -0.15 -1.46
CA GLY A 63 4.32 -0.72 -1.22
C GLY A 63 3.76 -1.48 -2.41
N THR A 64 2.70 -2.21 -2.11
CA THR A 64 1.88 -2.95 -3.06
C THR A 64 0.49 -3.12 -2.48
N ARG A 65 -0.40 -3.76 -3.25
CA ARG A 65 -1.73 -4.10 -2.76
C ARG A 65 -1.70 -4.97 -1.51
N GLY A 66 -0.71 -5.87 -1.39
CA GLY A 66 -0.72 -6.93 -0.42
C GLY A 66 -1.79 -7.98 -0.73
N TRP A 67 -1.93 -8.94 0.13
CA TRP A 67 -2.99 -9.95 0.08
C TRP A 67 -3.22 -10.52 1.47
N PHE A 68 -4.44 -10.93 1.77
CA PHE A 68 -4.71 -11.79 2.92
C PHE A 68 -5.51 -13.02 2.44
N LEU A 69 -5.34 -14.11 3.15
CA LEU A 69 -6.09 -15.34 2.89
C LEU A 69 -7.35 -15.32 3.75
N GLU A 70 -8.51 -15.50 3.13
CA GLU A 70 -9.74 -15.78 3.84
C GLU A 70 -9.67 -17.21 4.43
N GLU A 71 -10.52 -17.51 5.42
CA GLU A 71 -10.52 -18.81 6.13
C GLU A 71 -10.64 -20.01 5.17
N GLU A 72 -11.35 -19.86 4.05
CA GLU A 72 -11.41 -20.86 2.98
C GLU A 72 -10.39 -20.52 1.87
N GLN A 73 -9.16 -21.03 2.00
CA GLN A 73 -8.11 -20.86 1.00
C GLN A 73 -8.49 -21.53 -0.33
N LYS A 74 -8.70 -20.74 -1.37
CA LYS A 74 -8.85 -21.25 -2.74
C LYS A 74 -7.45 -21.43 -3.37
N PRO A 75 -7.23 -22.43 -4.25
CA PRO A 75 -5.96 -22.59 -4.96
C PRO A 75 -5.49 -21.34 -5.72
N HIS A 76 -6.44 -20.49 -6.11
CA HIS A 76 -6.17 -19.19 -6.74
C HIS A 76 -5.47 -18.21 -5.78
N ASP A 77 -5.87 -18.18 -4.51
CA ASP A 77 -5.38 -17.22 -3.53
C ASP A 77 -3.89 -17.41 -3.21
N ALA A 78 -3.42 -18.66 -3.15
CA ALA A 78 -2.00 -18.96 -2.98
C ALA A 78 -1.13 -18.39 -4.12
N LYS A 79 -1.61 -18.44 -5.37
CA LYS A 79 -0.91 -17.84 -6.52
C LYS A 79 -0.93 -16.31 -6.46
N VAL A 80 -2.02 -15.72 -5.98
CA VAL A 80 -2.13 -14.25 -5.80
C VAL A 80 -1.19 -13.81 -4.69
N LEU A 81 -1.21 -14.48 -3.54
CA LEU A 81 -0.32 -14.21 -2.44
C LEU A 81 1.15 -14.27 -2.87
N SER A 82 1.57 -15.37 -3.54
CA SER A 82 2.94 -15.52 -4.03
C SER A 82 3.37 -14.36 -4.94
N ARG A 83 2.49 -13.88 -5.81
CA ARG A 83 2.75 -12.71 -6.67
C ARG A 83 2.85 -11.40 -5.88
N GLU A 84 2.00 -11.21 -4.89
CA GLU A 84 2.04 -10.00 -4.05
C GLU A 84 3.29 -9.98 -3.15
N VAL A 85 3.70 -11.13 -2.62
CA VAL A 85 4.98 -11.30 -1.91
C VAL A 85 6.16 -10.89 -2.80
N GLY A 86 6.24 -11.40 -4.03
CA GLY A 86 7.30 -11.05 -4.97
C GLY A 86 7.27 -9.56 -5.39
N ARG A 87 6.09 -8.94 -5.51
CA ARG A 87 5.95 -7.51 -5.78
C ARG A 87 6.43 -6.67 -4.61
N LEU A 88 6.04 -7.04 -3.39
CA LEU A 88 6.49 -6.37 -2.18
C LEU A 88 8.01 -6.45 -2.06
N GLU A 89 8.58 -7.65 -2.22
CA GLU A 89 10.04 -7.83 -2.16
C GLU A 89 10.76 -6.98 -3.22
N SER A 90 10.25 -6.92 -4.44
CA SER A 90 10.79 -6.06 -5.49
C SER A 90 10.75 -4.58 -5.11
N SER A 91 9.64 -4.13 -4.51
CA SER A 91 9.47 -2.75 -4.03
C SER A 91 10.46 -2.42 -2.92
N LEU A 92 10.59 -3.28 -1.90
CA LEU A 92 11.51 -3.07 -0.77
C LEU A 92 12.98 -3.15 -1.20
N LYS A 93 13.33 -4.06 -2.11
CA LYS A 93 14.69 -4.16 -2.67
C LYS A 93 15.10 -2.89 -3.41
N ALA A 94 14.17 -2.24 -4.10
CA ALA A 94 14.42 -0.99 -4.81
C ALA A 94 14.71 0.21 -3.88
N ALA A 95 14.55 0.06 -2.57
CA ALA A 95 14.96 1.06 -1.57
C ALA A 95 16.48 1.14 -1.36
N GLU A 96 17.25 0.16 -1.84
CA GLU A 96 18.72 0.14 -1.79
C GLU A 96 19.29 0.41 -0.39
N GLY A 97 18.65 -0.19 0.64
CA GLY A 97 19.08 -0.07 2.04
C GLY A 97 18.63 1.20 2.78
N ARG A 98 17.87 2.08 2.15
CA ARG A 98 17.29 3.27 2.81
C ARG A 98 16.23 2.86 3.83
N PRO A 99 15.97 3.68 4.87
CA PRO A 99 14.80 3.54 5.73
C PRO A 99 13.51 3.50 4.89
N ILE A 100 12.62 2.59 5.21
CA ILE A 100 11.42 2.34 4.39
C ILE A 100 10.15 2.73 5.13
N LEU A 101 9.31 3.51 4.46
CA LEU A 101 7.89 3.67 4.77
C LEU A 101 7.10 2.80 3.80
N CYS A 102 6.51 1.71 4.29
CA CYS A 102 5.78 0.74 3.49
C CYS A 102 4.29 1.00 3.54
N PHE A 103 3.62 0.91 2.38
CA PHE A 103 2.18 1.12 2.25
C PHE A 103 1.52 -0.10 1.60
N LEU A 104 0.59 -0.71 2.31
CA LEU A 104 -0.19 -1.86 1.84
C LEU A 104 -1.68 -1.51 1.84
N HIS A 105 -2.44 -2.04 0.87
CA HIS A 105 -3.90 -1.96 0.99
C HIS A 105 -4.40 -3.00 1.98
N TYR A 106 -4.09 -4.27 1.78
CA TYR A 106 -4.48 -5.31 2.72
C TYR A 106 -3.59 -5.32 3.96
N PRO A 107 -4.18 -5.46 5.17
CA PRO A 107 -3.42 -5.56 6.40
C PRO A 107 -2.57 -6.83 6.41
N PRO A 108 -1.26 -6.75 6.72
CA PRO A 108 -0.42 -7.94 6.87
C PRO A 108 -0.73 -8.68 8.19
N LEU A 109 -1.41 -8.00 9.10
CA LEU A 109 -1.84 -8.53 10.39
C LEU A 109 -3.06 -7.76 10.92
N TYR A 110 -3.94 -8.47 11.62
CA TYR A 110 -5.02 -7.92 12.43
C TYR A 110 -5.44 -8.95 13.47
N GLN A 111 -6.32 -8.60 14.40
CA GLN A 111 -6.74 -9.50 15.49
C GLN A 111 -7.29 -10.83 14.92
N GLY A 112 -6.61 -11.91 15.27
CA GLY A 112 -6.93 -13.26 14.82
C GLY A 112 -6.36 -13.65 13.44
N TYR A 113 -5.49 -12.80 12.84
CA TYR A 113 -4.86 -13.10 11.56
C TYR A 113 -3.45 -12.50 11.44
N GLU A 114 -2.56 -13.27 10.87
CA GLU A 114 -1.23 -12.83 10.41
C GLU A 114 -0.93 -13.47 9.05
N CYS A 115 -0.27 -12.74 8.16
CA CYS A 115 0.27 -13.26 6.90
C CYS A 115 1.78 -13.47 7.05
N PRO A 116 2.25 -14.69 7.35
CA PRO A 116 3.66 -14.96 7.64
C PRO A 116 4.58 -14.60 6.48
N GLU A 117 4.12 -14.80 5.24
CA GLU A 117 4.89 -14.53 4.02
C GLU A 117 5.18 -13.03 3.88
N ILE A 118 4.17 -12.18 4.07
CA ILE A 118 4.32 -10.73 4.00
C ILE A 118 5.16 -10.23 5.18
N LEU A 119 4.89 -10.70 6.41
CA LEU A 119 5.63 -10.30 7.61
C LEU A 119 7.11 -10.67 7.51
N ARG A 120 7.44 -11.86 6.96
CA ARG A 120 8.81 -12.27 6.72
C ARG A 120 9.54 -11.33 5.75
N VAL A 121 8.88 -10.93 4.68
CA VAL A 121 9.46 -10.00 3.71
C VAL A 121 9.68 -8.63 4.34
N LEU A 122 8.71 -8.11 5.09
CA LEU A 122 8.87 -6.82 5.80
C LEU A 122 10.06 -6.85 6.78
N SER A 123 10.24 -7.95 7.52
CA SER A 123 11.32 -8.10 8.50
C SER A 123 12.72 -8.25 7.87
N ALA A 124 12.81 -8.57 6.58
CA ALA A 124 14.08 -8.73 5.86
C ALA A 124 14.69 -7.39 5.36
N TYR A 125 13.95 -6.29 5.48
CA TYR A 125 14.36 -4.97 5.02
C TYR A 125 14.20 -3.93 6.15
N PRO A 126 14.86 -2.75 6.04
CA PRO A 126 14.77 -1.69 7.06
C PRO A 126 13.42 -0.95 7.00
N VAL A 127 12.31 -1.69 7.22
CA VAL A 127 10.96 -1.15 7.25
C VAL A 127 10.68 -0.57 8.63
N GLU A 128 10.77 0.76 8.74
CA GLU A 128 10.48 1.46 10.00
C GLU A 128 9.00 1.51 10.30
N ARG A 129 8.19 1.75 9.25
CA ARG A 129 6.74 1.81 9.39
C ARG A 129 6.02 1.12 8.24
N CYS A 130 4.98 0.37 8.58
CA CYS A 130 4.06 -0.25 7.63
C CYS A 130 2.63 0.30 7.85
N CYS A 131 2.19 1.15 6.94
CA CYS A 131 0.84 1.67 6.90
C CYS A 131 -0.05 0.76 6.07
N TYR A 132 -1.24 0.44 6.57
CA TYR A 132 -2.19 -0.42 5.85
C TYR A 132 -3.62 0.15 5.91
N GLY A 133 -4.44 -0.24 4.94
CA GLY A 133 -5.84 0.16 4.83
C GLY A 133 -6.80 -1.01 4.99
N HIS A 134 -7.85 -1.03 4.15
CA HIS A 134 -8.83 -2.09 3.96
C HIS A 134 -9.84 -2.27 5.13
N LEU A 135 -9.42 -2.16 6.38
CA LEU A 135 -10.31 -2.31 7.54
C LEU A 135 -11.17 -1.04 7.70
N HIS A 136 -12.46 -1.16 7.47
CA HIS A 136 -13.44 -0.09 7.57
C HIS A 136 -14.56 -0.42 8.55
N GLY A 137 -15.25 0.59 9.08
CA GLY A 137 -16.41 0.46 9.92
C GLY A 137 -16.14 -0.43 11.15
N TYR A 138 -16.92 -1.50 11.31
CA TYR A 138 -16.75 -2.41 12.44
C TYR A 138 -15.41 -3.16 12.43
N ALA A 139 -14.83 -3.44 11.24
CA ALA A 139 -13.57 -4.15 11.11
C ALA A 139 -12.36 -3.37 11.69
N ILE A 140 -12.46 -2.05 11.84
CA ILE A 140 -11.45 -1.21 12.50
C ILE A 140 -11.12 -1.71 13.92
N LYS A 141 -12.08 -2.29 14.63
CA LYS A 141 -11.87 -2.84 15.99
C LYS A 141 -10.86 -3.99 16.01
N ARG A 142 -10.63 -4.65 14.87
CA ARG A 142 -9.68 -5.75 14.74
C ARG A 142 -8.26 -5.30 14.37
N ARG A 143 -8.03 -4.00 14.18
CA ARG A 143 -6.70 -3.48 13.82
C ARG A 143 -5.65 -3.84 14.88
N LEU A 144 -4.45 -4.08 14.42
CA LEU A 144 -3.26 -4.19 15.27
C LEU A 144 -2.28 -3.09 14.86
N GLU A 145 -1.94 -2.25 15.81
CA GLU A 145 -1.03 -1.12 15.64
C GLU A 145 0.14 -1.21 16.62
N GLY A 146 1.19 -0.42 16.37
CA GLY A 146 2.39 -0.36 17.20
C GLY A 146 3.54 -1.23 16.70
N VAL A 147 4.65 -1.20 17.43
CA VAL A 147 5.91 -1.81 17.00
C VAL A 147 5.88 -3.32 17.19
N ARG A 148 6.21 -4.06 16.13
CA ARG A 148 6.40 -5.51 16.11
C ARG A 148 7.59 -5.86 15.23
N ASN A 149 8.53 -6.63 15.76
CA ASN A 149 9.76 -7.03 15.05
C ASN A 149 10.50 -5.87 14.38
N GLY A 150 10.52 -4.69 15.04
CA GLY A 150 11.21 -3.49 14.54
C GLY A 150 10.39 -2.62 13.58
N THR A 151 9.22 -3.07 13.12
CA THR A 151 8.33 -2.30 12.24
C THR A 151 7.15 -1.73 13.04
N ASP A 152 6.87 -0.44 12.88
CA ASP A 152 5.67 0.21 13.46
C ASP A 152 4.48 0.07 12.48
N PHE A 153 3.44 -0.65 12.90
CA PHE A 153 2.23 -0.89 12.11
C PHE A 153 1.16 0.13 12.43
N ALA A 154 0.52 0.70 11.40
CA ALA A 154 -0.53 1.70 11.56
C ALA A 154 -1.66 1.52 10.54
N LEU A 155 -2.91 1.54 11.00
CA LEU A 155 -4.08 1.62 10.13
C LEU A 155 -4.26 3.07 9.63
N ILE A 156 -4.44 3.22 8.31
CA ILE A 156 -4.65 4.52 7.67
C ILE A 156 -5.96 4.58 6.85
N SER A 157 -6.94 3.75 7.18
CA SER A 157 -8.28 3.84 6.56
C SER A 157 -8.91 5.21 6.85
N ALA A 158 -9.54 5.80 5.85
CA ALA A 158 -10.05 7.17 5.92
C ALA A 158 -11.07 7.40 7.07
N ASP A 159 -11.99 6.47 7.26
CA ASP A 159 -12.98 6.52 8.35
C ASP A 159 -12.33 6.33 9.74
N HIS A 160 -11.26 5.55 9.85
CA HIS A 160 -10.47 5.44 11.07
C HIS A 160 -9.78 6.77 11.42
N LEU A 161 -9.28 7.49 10.41
CA LEU A 161 -8.63 8.78 10.57
C LEU A 161 -9.61 9.97 10.62
N GLY A 162 -10.92 9.73 10.59
CA GLY A 162 -11.92 10.79 10.53
C GLY A 162 -11.81 11.65 9.27
N PHE A 163 -11.34 11.05 8.16
CA PHE A 163 -11.10 11.72 6.87
C PHE A 163 -10.06 12.87 6.93
N VAL A 164 -9.18 12.83 7.89
CA VAL A 164 -8.06 13.79 8.03
C VAL A 164 -6.75 13.09 7.67
N PRO A 165 -5.91 13.68 6.78
CA PRO A 165 -4.61 13.12 6.46
C PRO A 165 -3.72 12.96 7.70
N LYS A 166 -3.09 11.80 7.84
CA LYS A 166 -2.15 11.50 8.93
C LYS A 166 -0.73 11.80 8.49
N LYS A 167 0.00 12.62 9.26
CA LYS A 167 1.44 12.78 9.09
C LYS A 167 2.15 11.48 9.49
N ILE A 168 3.01 10.95 8.62
CA ILE A 168 3.67 9.65 8.78
C ILE A 168 5.13 9.82 9.21
N CYS A 169 5.82 10.85 8.73
CA CYS A 169 7.20 11.18 9.08
C CYS A 169 7.38 12.71 9.21
N GLU A 170 8.48 13.14 9.78
CA GLU A 170 8.85 14.56 9.89
C GLU A 170 9.55 15.07 8.63
#